data_305eb8db5529524891ba9555b0fbd1a4
#
_entry.id   305eb8db5529524891ba9555b0fbd1a4
#
_cell.length_a   1.000
_cell.length_b   1.000
_cell.length_c   1.000
_cell.angle_alpha   90.00
_cell.angle_beta   90.00
_cell.angle_gamma   90.00
#
_symmetry.space_group_name_H-M   'P 1'
#
loop_
_entity.id
_entity.type
_entity.pdbx_description
1 polymer ?
#
loop_
_entity_poly.entity_id
_entity_poly.type
_entity_poly.pdbx_seq_one_letter_code
_entity_poly.pdbx_strand_id
1 'polypeptide(L)'
;LISELQIRICLEAGPQMRHIFQGGHVQQEQDMPLGSGDRVLCSVRITALLLALLQAGAGHAQGVGYLVPPFGKDKGQAQPEYKCEVPGTPVITLETQSKYKQADSSRATIDETANKTYLKAVVPLRAYAKGLVQIANDYVRSNPRNPAAAACALDWLEHWASANAMTDMRSKQALFNLGQTLGGFALAYLQIRNAPDLQVDKKRRVEAWLKSLGQQVVNFMDQNHEVSGRNNHRYWAGLAATAAGIATDDRRLADWGIESARIGLSQITPEGTLPLEISRGKRARDYHIYAAEPLVATAELARSRGIDFYAENNGALKRLADRVVASLDDPSFFEKATGMKQEAFSGDGTVPPNRIAWLEIYQSRFPSPRIEAAIASRRPLASSGLGGDLTLLFHGSQ
;
A
#
# COMPACT_ATOMS: atom_id res chain seq x y z
N LEU A 1 -27.56 -30.38 -29.36
CA LEU A 1 -26.65 -30.09 -28.25
C LEU A 1 -27.04 -28.80 -27.50
N ILE A 2 -27.56 -27.78 -28.18
CA ILE A 2 -27.97 -26.48 -27.55
C ILE A 2 -29.35 -26.63 -26.86
N SER A 3 -30.22 -27.49 -27.33
CA SER A 3 -31.58 -27.68 -26.76
C SER A 3 -31.60 -28.45 -25.45
N GLU A 4 -30.69 -29.38 -25.21
CA GLU A 4 -30.61 -30.13 -23.95
C GLU A 4 -29.97 -29.35 -22.81
N LEU A 5 -29.06 -28.41 -23.11
CA LEU A 5 -28.46 -27.55 -22.13
C LEU A 5 -29.46 -26.51 -21.56
N GLN A 6 -30.41 -26.05 -22.38
CA GLN A 6 -31.47 -25.12 -21.97
C GLN A 6 -32.49 -25.73 -21.02
N ILE A 7 -32.81 -27.03 -21.18
CA ILE A 7 -33.76 -27.73 -20.29
C ILE A 7 -33.15 -28.03 -18.93
N ARG A 8 -31.84 -28.28 -18.83
CA ARG A 8 -31.17 -28.51 -17.55
C ARG A 8 -31.05 -27.25 -16.68
N ILE A 9 -30.82 -26.09 -17.28
CA ILE A 9 -30.70 -24.81 -16.53
C ILE A 9 -32.05 -24.41 -15.90
N CYS A 10 -33.18 -24.78 -16.50
CA CYS A 10 -34.50 -24.52 -15.89
C CYS A 10 -34.88 -25.48 -14.75
N LEU A 11 -34.25 -26.66 -14.66
CA LEU A 11 -34.56 -27.68 -13.66
C LEU A 11 -33.64 -27.63 -12.42
N GLU A 12 -32.47 -26.98 -12.49
CA GLU A 12 -31.52 -26.91 -11.38
C GLU A 12 -31.58 -25.60 -10.59
N ALA A 13 -32.45 -24.65 -10.93
CA ALA A 13 -32.68 -23.45 -10.15
C ALA A 13 -33.49 -23.80 -8.89
N GLY A 14 -32.82 -24.00 -7.78
CA GLY A 14 -33.42 -24.37 -6.50
C GLY A 14 -34.34 -23.29 -5.90
N PRO A 15 -35.00 -23.59 -4.78
CA PRO A 15 -36.13 -22.82 -4.20
C PRO A 15 -35.83 -21.35 -3.85
N GLN A 16 -34.62 -20.93 -3.85
CA GLN A 16 -34.24 -19.55 -3.43
C GLN A 16 -34.59 -18.47 -4.47
N MET A 17 -34.88 -18.80 -5.71
CA MET A 17 -35.35 -17.82 -6.71
C MET A 17 -36.86 -17.59 -6.71
N ARG A 18 -37.61 -18.29 -5.89
CA ARG A 18 -39.10 -18.13 -5.79
C ARG A 18 -39.53 -16.93 -4.95
N HIS A 19 -38.67 -16.36 -4.13
CA HIS A 19 -39.04 -15.24 -3.24
C HIS A 19 -38.90 -13.83 -3.88
N ILE A 20 -38.33 -13.71 -5.07
CA ILE A 20 -38.18 -12.39 -5.72
C ILE A 20 -39.44 -12.00 -6.54
N PHE A 21 -40.39 -12.93 -6.76
CA PHE A 21 -41.60 -12.72 -7.57
C PHE A 21 -42.93 -12.75 -6.83
N GLN A 22 -42.95 -12.69 -5.51
CA GLN A 22 -44.19 -12.58 -4.72
C GLN A 22 -44.36 -11.23 -4.07
N GLY A 23 -44.83 -10.28 -4.83
CA GLY A 23 -45.18 -8.92 -4.39
C GLY A 23 -46.12 -8.23 -5.38
N GLY A 24 -47.23 -8.85 -5.73
CA GLY A 24 -48.24 -8.19 -6.59
C GLY A 24 -49.49 -9.09 -6.67
N HIS A 25 -50.62 -8.53 -6.29
CA HIS A 25 -51.95 -9.17 -6.22
C HIS A 25 -52.27 -10.07 -7.41
N VAL A 26 -52.69 -11.27 -7.10
CA VAL A 26 -53.25 -12.24 -8.03
C VAL A 26 -54.76 -12.00 -8.09
N GLN A 27 -55.26 -11.57 -9.25
CA GLN A 27 -56.64 -11.85 -9.68
C GLN A 27 -56.59 -13.07 -10.59
N GLN A 28 -57.46 -14.03 -10.29
CA GLN A 28 -57.68 -15.25 -11.04
C GLN A 28 -58.29 -14.90 -12.39
N GLU A 29 -57.70 -15.30 -13.49
CA GLU A 29 -58.36 -15.37 -14.80
C GLU A 29 -57.91 -16.60 -15.57
N GLN A 30 -58.91 -17.13 -16.33
CA GLN A 30 -59.05 -18.43 -16.93
C GLN A 30 -58.08 -18.74 -18.05
N ASP A 31 -57.89 -20.03 -18.32
CA ASP A 31 -57.15 -20.65 -19.39
C ASP A 31 -57.45 -20.08 -20.79
N MET A 32 -56.40 -19.53 -21.48
CA MET A 32 -56.38 -19.34 -22.91
C MET A 32 -55.07 -19.86 -23.52
N PRO A 33 -55.12 -20.45 -24.72
CA PRO A 33 -53.94 -21.08 -25.32
C PRO A 33 -52.95 -20.04 -25.85
N LEU A 34 -51.68 -20.26 -25.55
CA LEU A 34 -50.53 -19.42 -25.92
C LEU A 34 -50.34 -19.39 -27.46
N GLY A 35 -50.50 -18.21 -28.04
CA GLY A 35 -50.27 -17.95 -29.46
C GLY A 35 -48.76 -17.81 -29.81
N SER A 36 -48.41 -18.04 -31.07
CA SER A 36 -47.02 -18.08 -31.60
C SER A 36 -46.20 -16.79 -31.44
N GLY A 37 -46.83 -15.69 -30.99
CA GLY A 37 -46.15 -14.42 -30.76
C GLY A 37 -45.27 -14.35 -29.49
N ASP A 38 -45.64 -15.09 -28.46
CA ASP A 38 -44.94 -15.04 -27.16
C ASP A 38 -43.57 -15.74 -27.16
N ARG A 39 -43.40 -16.70 -28.10
CA ARG A 39 -42.08 -17.38 -28.24
C ARG A 39 -41.00 -16.47 -28.83
N VAL A 40 -41.34 -15.53 -29.70
CA VAL A 40 -40.39 -14.60 -30.33
C VAL A 40 -39.97 -13.52 -29.32
N LEU A 41 -40.92 -13.03 -28.51
CA LEU A 41 -40.64 -12.01 -27.48
C LEU A 41 -39.77 -12.59 -26.34
N CYS A 42 -39.97 -13.85 -25.96
CA CYS A 42 -39.13 -14.49 -24.94
C CYS A 42 -37.69 -14.70 -25.42
N SER A 43 -37.52 -15.10 -26.70
CA SER A 43 -36.20 -15.29 -27.33
C SER A 43 -35.41 -13.97 -27.44
N VAL A 44 -36.05 -12.87 -27.83
CA VAL A 44 -35.39 -11.54 -27.93
C VAL A 44 -34.98 -11.01 -26.55
N ARG A 45 -35.81 -11.20 -25.51
CA ARG A 45 -35.47 -10.76 -24.14
C ARG A 45 -34.35 -11.58 -23.53
N ILE A 46 -34.28 -12.89 -23.79
CA ILE A 46 -33.18 -13.74 -23.30
C ILE A 46 -31.89 -13.41 -24.03
N THR A 47 -31.92 -13.14 -25.33
CA THR A 47 -30.73 -12.75 -26.09
C THR A 47 -30.20 -11.37 -25.68
N ALA A 48 -31.09 -10.41 -25.38
CA ALA A 48 -30.67 -9.09 -24.83
C ALA A 48 -30.11 -9.21 -23.42
N LEU A 49 -30.63 -10.09 -22.57
CA LEU A 49 -30.11 -10.34 -21.23
C LEU A 49 -28.76 -11.06 -21.27
N LEU A 50 -28.57 -12.02 -22.17
CA LEU A 50 -27.28 -12.69 -22.37
C LEU A 50 -26.22 -11.78 -22.99
N LEU A 51 -26.59 -10.88 -23.91
CA LEU A 51 -25.69 -9.84 -24.42
C LEU A 51 -25.33 -8.81 -23.34
N ALA A 52 -26.26 -8.43 -22.46
CA ALA A 52 -25.99 -7.56 -21.32
C ALA A 52 -25.10 -8.23 -20.27
N LEU A 53 -25.26 -9.53 -20.04
CA LEU A 53 -24.39 -10.31 -19.13
C LEU A 53 -23.01 -10.58 -19.75
N LEU A 54 -22.91 -10.69 -21.08
CA LEU A 54 -21.62 -10.79 -21.78
C LEU A 54 -20.89 -9.44 -21.83
N GLN A 55 -21.59 -8.32 -21.84
CA GLN A 55 -20.99 -6.99 -21.74
C GLN A 55 -20.63 -6.62 -20.29
N ALA A 56 -21.37 -7.14 -19.29
CA ALA A 56 -20.98 -7.01 -17.88
C ALA A 56 -19.79 -7.92 -17.51
N GLY A 57 -19.55 -9.00 -18.26
CA GLY A 57 -18.41 -9.92 -18.07
C GLY A 57 -17.12 -9.48 -18.79
N ALA A 58 -17.18 -8.47 -19.65
CA ALA A 58 -16.01 -7.75 -20.16
C ALA A 58 -15.59 -6.61 -19.22
N GLY A 59 -15.82 -6.80 -17.90
CA GLY A 59 -15.01 -6.12 -16.88
C GLY A 59 -13.59 -6.49 -17.22
N HIS A 60 -12.85 -5.52 -17.76
CA HIS A 60 -11.43 -5.59 -17.98
C HIS A 60 -10.87 -6.28 -16.74
N ALA A 61 -10.14 -7.37 -16.90
CA ALA A 61 -9.15 -7.76 -15.93
C ALA A 61 -8.22 -6.56 -15.85
N GLN A 62 -8.61 -5.55 -15.05
CA GLN A 62 -7.76 -4.45 -14.71
C GLN A 62 -6.60 -5.14 -14.05
N GLY A 63 -5.47 -5.15 -14.73
CA GLY A 63 -4.24 -5.65 -14.18
C GLY A 63 -4.14 -5.09 -12.79
N VAL A 64 -3.63 -5.88 -11.84
CA VAL A 64 -3.48 -5.45 -10.45
C VAL A 64 -2.83 -4.08 -10.52
N GLY A 65 -3.60 -3.02 -10.27
CA GLY A 65 -3.15 -1.65 -10.47
C GLY A 65 -1.98 -1.34 -9.54
N TYR A 66 -1.11 -0.46 -9.94
CA TYR A 66 0.03 0.01 -9.15
C TYR A 66 -0.12 1.50 -8.86
N LEU A 67 0.68 2.03 -7.97
CA LEU A 67 0.86 3.47 -7.87
C LEU A 67 1.15 3.98 -9.27
N VAL A 68 0.17 4.64 -9.86
CA VAL A 68 0.35 5.51 -11.02
C VAL A 68 0.43 6.90 -10.44
N PRO A 69 1.60 7.33 -9.97
CA PRO A 69 1.74 8.71 -9.62
C PRO A 69 1.54 9.47 -10.91
N PRO A 70 0.94 10.62 -10.83
CA PRO A 70 1.06 11.59 -11.86
C PRO A 70 2.55 12.00 -11.92
N PHE A 71 3.37 11.25 -12.62
CA PHE A 71 4.77 11.56 -12.83
C PHE A 71 4.86 12.97 -13.42
N GLY A 72 5.47 13.89 -12.67
CA GLY A 72 5.71 15.24 -13.11
C GLY A 72 6.31 15.22 -14.52
N LYS A 73 5.94 16.18 -15.34
CA LYS A 73 6.54 16.38 -16.67
C LYS A 73 7.92 17.03 -16.48
N ASP A 74 8.81 16.37 -15.75
CA ASP A 74 10.16 16.88 -15.63
C ASP A 74 10.84 16.80 -16.99
N LYS A 75 11.30 17.96 -17.49
CA LYS A 75 11.97 18.12 -18.77
C LYS A 75 13.47 17.86 -18.61
N GLY A 76 13.85 16.86 -17.80
CA GLY A 76 15.23 16.46 -17.67
C GLY A 76 15.83 16.12 -19.03
N GLN A 77 17.09 16.48 -19.27
CA GLN A 77 17.80 16.07 -20.48
C GLN A 77 18.05 14.55 -20.43
N ALA A 78 17.92 13.92 -21.59
CA ALA A 78 18.32 12.52 -21.74
C ALA A 78 19.78 12.36 -21.31
N GLN A 79 20.05 11.52 -20.32
CA GLN A 79 21.42 11.14 -19.97
C GLN A 79 21.81 9.93 -20.82
N PRO A 80 22.80 10.04 -21.70
CA PRO A 80 23.14 8.97 -22.66
C PRO A 80 23.74 7.72 -21.98
N GLU A 81 24.38 7.87 -20.82
CA GLU A 81 24.97 6.78 -20.06
C GLU A 81 24.54 6.87 -18.59
N TYR A 82 24.09 5.74 -18.03
CA TYR A 82 23.79 5.60 -16.62
C TYR A 82 24.87 4.78 -15.93
N LYS A 83 25.62 5.39 -15.00
CA LYS A 83 26.61 4.69 -14.21
C LYS A 83 25.93 3.90 -13.11
N CYS A 84 25.80 2.58 -13.30
CA CYS A 84 25.25 1.69 -12.31
C CYS A 84 26.30 1.36 -11.24
N GLU A 85 26.09 1.82 -10.02
CA GLU A 85 26.94 1.43 -8.89
C GLU A 85 26.66 -0.02 -8.45
N VAL A 86 27.65 -0.65 -7.84
CA VAL A 86 27.48 -2.02 -7.31
C VAL A 86 26.61 -1.99 -6.08
N PRO A 87 25.56 -2.83 -5.98
CA PRO A 87 24.74 -2.92 -4.77
C PRO A 87 25.54 -3.39 -3.57
N GLY A 88 25.19 -2.90 -2.38
CA GLY A 88 25.80 -3.36 -1.14
C GLY A 88 25.52 -4.84 -0.88
N THR A 89 26.34 -5.47 -0.04
CA THR A 89 26.22 -6.88 0.34
C THR A 89 24.82 -7.22 0.83
N PRO A 90 24.17 -8.27 0.29
CA PRO A 90 22.85 -8.69 0.71
C PRO A 90 22.78 -9.09 2.18
N VAL A 91 21.79 -8.55 2.89
CA VAL A 91 21.49 -8.95 4.27
C VAL A 91 20.57 -10.16 4.24
N ILE A 92 21.10 -11.37 4.37
CA ILE A 92 20.31 -12.61 4.34
C ILE A 92 19.64 -12.79 5.70
N THR A 93 20.43 -12.75 6.76
CA THR A 93 20.01 -12.95 8.15
C THR A 93 19.95 -11.61 8.87
N LEU A 94 18.86 -11.37 9.57
CA LEU A 94 18.77 -10.26 10.50
C LEU A 94 18.27 -10.76 11.86
N GLU A 95 19.06 -10.46 12.90
CA GLU A 95 18.68 -10.65 14.28
C GLU A 95 18.92 -9.34 15.02
N THR A 96 17.85 -8.76 15.55
CA THR A 96 17.93 -7.47 16.26
C THR A 96 16.81 -7.36 17.26
N GLN A 97 17.01 -6.55 18.29
CA GLN A 97 16.02 -6.27 19.33
C GLN A 97 15.43 -4.88 19.20
N SER A 98 14.33 -4.67 19.90
CA SER A 98 13.71 -3.35 19.98
C SER A 98 14.67 -2.35 20.65
N LYS A 99 14.72 -1.14 20.11
CA LYS A 99 15.51 -0.03 20.65
C LYS A 99 14.93 0.57 21.95
N TYR A 100 13.77 0.12 22.37
CA TYR A 100 13.08 0.65 23.55
C TYR A 100 13.33 -0.23 24.79
N LYS A 101 13.33 0.40 25.98
CA LYS A 101 13.39 -0.32 27.25
C LYS A 101 12.24 -1.31 27.34
N GLN A 102 12.57 -2.58 27.65
CA GLN A 102 11.57 -3.65 27.66
C GLN A 102 10.57 -3.51 28.81
N ALA A 103 11.00 -2.91 29.94
CA ALA A 103 10.12 -2.61 31.09
C ALA A 103 9.13 -1.46 30.84
N ASP A 104 9.31 -0.67 29.78
CA ASP A 104 8.40 0.40 29.42
C ASP A 104 7.29 -0.15 28.51
N SER A 105 6.11 -0.37 29.08
CA SER A 105 4.94 -0.89 28.36
C SER A 105 4.48 0.02 27.22
N SER A 106 4.70 1.34 27.34
CA SER A 106 4.39 2.32 26.29
C SER A 106 5.37 2.27 25.12
N ARG A 107 6.53 1.63 25.29
CA ARG A 107 7.63 1.61 24.29
C ARG A 107 8.01 3.02 23.83
N ALA A 108 8.02 3.98 24.74
CA ALA A 108 8.36 5.37 24.47
C ALA A 108 9.79 5.74 24.90
N THR A 109 10.40 4.97 25.81
CA THR A 109 11.73 5.27 26.34
C THR A 109 12.80 4.48 25.58
N ILE A 110 13.76 5.19 24.97
CA ILE A 110 14.89 4.58 24.27
C ILE A 110 15.87 3.97 25.28
N ASP A 111 16.36 2.78 24.98
CA ASP A 111 17.55 2.20 25.57
C ASP A 111 18.72 2.48 24.63
N GLU A 112 19.67 3.29 25.06
CA GLU A 112 20.76 3.78 24.22
C GLU A 112 21.65 2.66 23.70
N THR A 113 21.92 1.64 24.53
CA THR A 113 22.73 0.47 24.12
C THR A 113 22.02 -0.39 23.09
N ALA A 114 20.74 -0.69 23.36
CA ALA A 114 19.91 -1.44 22.41
C ALA A 114 19.72 -0.66 21.09
N ASN A 115 19.55 0.67 21.15
CA ASN A 115 19.43 1.52 19.98
C ASN A 115 20.71 1.52 19.13
N LYS A 116 21.89 1.63 19.75
CA LYS A 116 23.18 1.55 19.04
C LYS A 116 23.34 0.22 18.31
N THR A 117 23.02 -0.88 18.99
CA THR A 117 23.07 -2.23 18.39
C THR A 117 22.07 -2.38 17.25
N TYR A 118 20.85 -1.92 17.47
CA TYR A 118 19.80 -1.90 16.45
C TYR A 118 20.22 -1.11 15.19
N LEU A 119 20.71 0.11 15.37
CA LEU A 119 21.14 0.96 14.26
C LEU A 119 22.28 0.29 13.47
N LYS A 120 23.28 -0.29 14.14
CA LYS A 120 24.36 -1.02 13.48
C LYS A 120 23.85 -2.17 12.61
N ALA A 121 22.87 -2.92 13.09
CA ALA A 121 22.30 -4.07 12.38
C ALA A 121 21.49 -3.66 11.13
N VAL A 122 20.79 -2.51 11.18
CA VAL A 122 19.89 -2.07 10.08
C VAL A 122 20.53 -1.11 9.09
N VAL A 123 21.74 -0.58 9.35
CA VAL A 123 22.43 0.36 8.45
C VAL A 123 22.63 -0.21 7.05
N PRO A 124 23.13 -1.45 6.83
CA PRO A 124 23.30 -1.98 5.48
C PRO A 124 21.97 -2.07 4.72
N LEU A 125 20.91 -2.51 5.40
CA LEU A 125 19.57 -2.62 4.83
C LEU A 125 19.02 -1.26 4.41
N ARG A 126 19.18 -0.24 5.26
CA ARG A 126 18.74 1.13 4.96
C ARG A 126 19.53 1.78 3.83
N ALA A 127 20.85 1.55 3.78
CA ALA A 127 21.70 2.03 2.71
C ALA A 127 21.28 1.45 1.35
N TYR A 128 21.05 0.15 1.30
CA TYR A 128 20.54 -0.51 0.10
C TYR A 128 19.16 0.03 -0.31
N ALA A 129 18.21 0.11 0.63
CA ALA A 129 16.87 0.65 0.35
C ALA A 129 16.94 2.05 -0.24
N LYS A 130 17.78 2.93 0.33
CA LYS A 130 17.97 4.30 -0.17
C LYS A 130 18.56 4.31 -1.58
N GLY A 131 19.58 3.52 -1.85
CA GLY A 131 20.20 3.43 -3.18
C GLY A 131 19.24 2.91 -4.23
N LEU A 132 18.52 1.82 -3.92
CA LEU A 132 17.53 1.22 -4.83
C LEU A 132 16.44 2.19 -5.24
N VAL A 133 15.80 2.88 -4.28
CA VAL A 133 14.73 3.83 -4.61
C VAL A 133 15.26 5.04 -5.38
N GLN A 134 16.50 5.47 -5.13
CA GLN A 134 17.12 6.55 -5.88
C GLN A 134 17.30 6.15 -7.35
N ILE A 135 17.83 4.96 -7.65
CA ILE A 135 18.00 4.45 -9.02
C ILE A 135 16.64 4.37 -9.73
N ALA A 136 15.62 3.84 -9.06
CA ALA A 136 14.27 3.80 -9.63
C ALA A 136 13.70 5.21 -9.89
N ASN A 137 13.94 6.16 -9.00
CA ASN A 137 13.56 7.55 -9.20
C ASN A 137 14.33 8.22 -10.33
N ASP A 138 15.61 7.89 -10.57
CA ASP A 138 16.37 8.40 -11.70
C ASP A 138 15.79 7.96 -13.05
N TYR A 139 15.27 6.72 -13.12
CA TYR A 139 14.48 6.28 -14.27
C TYR A 139 13.23 7.14 -14.47
N VAL A 140 12.48 7.42 -13.41
CA VAL A 140 11.25 8.22 -13.49
C VAL A 140 11.54 9.68 -13.84
N ARG A 141 12.63 10.26 -13.31
CA ARG A 141 13.03 11.67 -13.48
C ARG A 141 13.48 11.98 -14.89
N SER A 142 14.12 11.03 -15.57
CA SER A 142 14.66 11.24 -16.90
C SER A 142 13.57 11.39 -17.97
N ASN A 143 13.77 12.33 -18.91
CA ASN A 143 12.86 12.56 -20.03
C ASN A 143 13.67 12.79 -21.35
N PRO A 144 13.63 11.83 -22.32
CA PRO A 144 12.94 10.56 -22.24
C PRO A 144 13.49 9.66 -21.11
N ARG A 145 12.68 8.74 -20.62
CA ARG A 145 13.08 7.82 -19.56
C ARG A 145 14.32 7.02 -19.97
N ASN A 146 15.29 6.92 -19.05
CA ASN A 146 16.54 6.21 -19.31
C ASN A 146 16.42 4.71 -18.99
N PRO A 147 16.33 3.80 -20.00
CA PRO A 147 16.20 2.37 -19.75
C PRO A 147 17.37 1.76 -18.96
N ALA A 148 18.57 2.36 -19.05
CA ALA A 148 19.73 1.88 -18.30
C ALA A 148 19.58 2.07 -16.78
N ALA A 149 18.90 3.14 -16.33
CA ALA A 149 18.55 3.30 -14.92
C ALA A 149 17.57 2.23 -14.45
N ALA A 150 16.57 1.90 -15.27
CA ALA A 150 15.64 0.82 -14.95
C ALA A 150 16.34 -0.55 -14.91
N ALA A 151 17.24 -0.83 -15.85
CA ALA A 151 18.04 -2.05 -15.86
C ALA A 151 18.93 -2.14 -14.62
N CYS A 152 19.57 -1.03 -14.22
CA CYS A 152 20.37 -0.96 -13.00
C CYS A 152 19.54 -1.25 -11.75
N ALA A 153 18.34 -0.68 -11.61
CA ALA A 153 17.45 -0.97 -10.49
C ALA A 153 17.04 -2.44 -10.47
N LEU A 154 16.78 -3.05 -11.63
CA LEU A 154 16.49 -4.47 -11.74
C LEU A 154 17.69 -5.33 -11.34
N ASP A 155 18.92 -4.95 -11.71
CA ASP A 155 20.15 -5.65 -11.35
C ASP A 155 20.41 -5.60 -9.85
N TRP A 156 20.13 -4.47 -9.21
CA TRP A 156 20.18 -4.34 -7.76
C TRP A 156 19.21 -5.28 -7.05
N LEU A 157 17.94 -5.29 -7.50
CA LEU A 157 16.93 -6.19 -6.95
C LEU A 157 17.31 -7.66 -7.16
N GLU A 158 17.76 -8.00 -8.37
CA GLU A 158 18.14 -9.37 -8.72
C GLU A 158 19.34 -9.86 -7.92
N HIS A 159 20.33 -9.02 -7.67
CA HIS A 159 21.48 -9.35 -6.82
C HIS A 159 21.03 -9.77 -5.40
N TRP A 160 20.08 -9.04 -4.80
CA TRP A 160 19.53 -9.38 -3.49
C TRP A 160 18.60 -10.59 -3.54
N ALA A 161 17.79 -10.71 -4.59
CA ALA A 161 16.90 -11.86 -4.80
C ALA A 161 17.70 -13.16 -4.96
N SER A 162 18.76 -13.17 -5.78
CA SER A 162 19.61 -14.33 -6.01
C SER A 162 20.38 -14.79 -4.76
N ALA A 163 20.67 -13.86 -3.85
CA ALA A 163 21.26 -14.17 -2.55
C ALA A 163 20.24 -14.60 -1.49
N ASN A 164 18.94 -14.66 -1.82
CA ASN A 164 17.88 -14.89 -0.85
C ASN A 164 17.91 -13.87 0.33
N ALA A 165 18.18 -12.61 0.04
CA ALA A 165 18.26 -11.58 1.06
C ALA A 165 16.94 -11.48 1.85
N MET A 166 17.04 -11.16 3.14
CA MET A 166 15.93 -11.00 4.10
C MET A 166 15.02 -12.23 4.29
N THR A 167 15.52 -13.43 3.98
CA THR A 167 14.72 -14.66 4.18
C THR A 167 14.90 -15.28 5.57
N ASP A 168 15.98 -14.96 6.30
CA ASP A 168 16.29 -15.48 7.63
C ASP A 168 16.13 -14.38 8.71
N MET A 169 14.88 -14.05 9.04
CA MET A 169 14.51 -13.03 10.05
C MET A 169 14.32 -13.69 11.42
N ARG A 170 15.37 -13.67 12.26
CA ARG A 170 15.47 -14.47 13.49
C ARG A 170 14.85 -13.84 14.74
N SER A 171 14.23 -12.67 14.61
CA SER A 171 13.58 -12.00 15.74
C SER A 171 12.33 -11.27 15.31
N LYS A 172 11.43 -11.01 16.27
CA LYS A 172 10.23 -10.22 16.06
C LYS A 172 10.55 -8.83 15.49
N GLN A 173 11.62 -8.19 15.99
CA GLN A 173 12.04 -6.88 15.49
C GLN A 173 12.58 -6.96 14.06
N ALA A 174 13.26 -8.04 13.70
CA ALA A 174 13.71 -8.27 12.31
C ALA A 174 12.51 -8.40 11.35
N LEU A 175 11.47 -9.13 11.74
CA LEU A 175 10.25 -9.27 10.96
C LEU A 175 9.47 -7.94 10.81
N PHE A 176 9.50 -7.07 11.84
CA PHE A 176 8.98 -5.71 11.69
C PHE A 176 9.81 -4.88 10.70
N ASN A 177 11.15 -5.01 10.72
CA ASN A 177 12.00 -4.33 9.73
C ASN A 177 11.75 -4.85 8.31
N LEU A 178 11.52 -6.17 8.14
CA LEU A 178 11.12 -6.73 6.86
C LEU A 178 9.84 -6.06 6.34
N GLY A 179 8.78 -5.98 7.17
CA GLY A 179 7.52 -5.34 6.80
C GLY A 179 7.68 -3.85 6.44
N GLN A 180 8.56 -3.12 7.12
CA GLN A 180 8.81 -1.70 6.81
C GLN A 180 9.63 -1.49 5.52
N THR A 181 10.51 -2.43 5.19
CA THR A 181 11.47 -2.27 4.08
C THR A 181 10.94 -2.81 2.77
N LEU A 182 10.21 -3.94 2.82
CA LEU A 182 9.66 -4.62 1.64
C LEU A 182 8.73 -3.71 0.83
N GLY A 183 7.94 -2.85 1.51
CA GLY A 183 7.09 -1.88 0.82
C GLY A 183 7.89 -0.98 -0.13
N GLY A 184 9.02 -0.45 0.36
CA GLY A 184 9.91 0.39 -0.45
C GLY A 184 10.53 -0.36 -1.63
N PHE A 185 10.94 -1.61 -1.45
CA PHE A 185 11.48 -2.44 -2.53
C PHE A 185 10.45 -2.73 -3.62
N ALA A 186 9.24 -3.12 -3.21
CA ALA A 186 8.15 -3.38 -4.14
C ALA A 186 7.73 -2.11 -4.89
N LEU A 187 7.66 -0.96 -4.20
CA LEU A 187 7.36 0.33 -4.82
C LEU A 187 8.45 0.78 -5.79
N ALA A 188 9.73 0.54 -5.49
CA ALA A 188 10.82 0.80 -6.43
C ALA A 188 10.70 -0.10 -7.68
N TYR A 189 10.41 -1.39 -7.50
CA TYR A 189 10.19 -2.30 -8.62
C TYR A 189 9.00 -1.86 -9.48
N LEU A 190 7.90 -1.43 -8.88
CA LEU A 190 6.72 -0.94 -9.60
C LEU A 190 7.02 0.27 -10.49
N GLN A 191 7.98 1.12 -10.13
CA GLN A 191 8.39 2.26 -10.95
C GLN A 191 9.07 1.83 -12.26
N ILE A 192 9.79 0.71 -12.25
CA ILE A 192 10.59 0.24 -13.38
C ILE A 192 9.99 -0.97 -14.12
N ARG A 193 9.06 -1.71 -13.50
CA ARG A 193 8.59 -3.03 -13.96
C ARG A 193 8.15 -3.04 -15.44
N ASN A 194 7.66 -1.93 -15.95
CA ASN A 194 7.20 -1.76 -17.33
C ASN A 194 8.20 -1.02 -18.24
N ALA A 195 9.43 -0.83 -17.77
CA ALA A 195 10.48 -0.27 -18.61
C ALA A 195 10.79 -1.23 -19.78
N PRO A 196 11.13 -0.67 -20.97
CA PRO A 196 11.49 -1.50 -22.10
C PRO A 196 12.77 -2.32 -21.83
N ASP A 197 12.92 -3.42 -22.54
CA ASP A 197 14.13 -4.24 -22.63
C ASP A 197 14.65 -4.85 -21.32
N LEU A 198 13.82 -4.86 -20.25
CA LEU A 198 14.18 -5.53 -19.00
C LEU A 198 14.24 -7.04 -19.18
N GLN A 199 15.30 -7.66 -18.64
CA GLN A 199 15.53 -9.11 -18.73
C GLN A 199 14.44 -9.90 -17.98
N VAL A 200 13.67 -10.70 -18.70
CA VAL A 200 12.50 -11.44 -18.20
C VAL A 200 12.90 -12.40 -17.04
N ASP A 201 14.02 -13.07 -17.15
CA ASP A 201 14.45 -14.02 -16.12
C ASP A 201 14.85 -13.33 -14.82
N LYS A 202 15.45 -12.14 -14.88
CA LYS A 202 15.72 -11.32 -13.69
C LYS A 202 14.41 -10.85 -13.06
N LYS A 203 13.46 -10.39 -13.86
CA LYS A 203 12.11 -10.00 -13.37
C LYS A 203 11.45 -11.15 -12.62
N ARG A 204 11.44 -12.37 -13.20
CA ARG A 204 10.84 -13.55 -12.55
C ARG A 204 11.50 -13.87 -11.20
N ARG A 205 12.82 -13.78 -11.10
CA ARG A 205 13.52 -14.01 -9.83
C ARG A 205 13.17 -12.95 -8.78
N VAL A 206 13.15 -11.70 -9.18
CA VAL A 206 12.77 -10.57 -8.32
C VAL A 206 11.32 -10.73 -7.84
N GLU A 207 10.40 -11.02 -8.73
CA GLU A 207 8.98 -11.21 -8.40
C GLU A 207 8.79 -12.41 -7.45
N ALA A 208 9.46 -13.54 -7.69
CA ALA A 208 9.43 -14.69 -6.80
C ALA A 208 9.96 -14.36 -5.40
N TRP A 209 11.04 -13.59 -5.32
CA TRP A 209 11.63 -13.16 -4.06
C TRP A 209 10.70 -12.18 -3.31
N LEU A 210 10.18 -11.13 -3.97
CA LEU A 210 9.24 -10.18 -3.38
C LEU A 210 7.98 -10.88 -2.85
N LYS A 211 7.45 -11.83 -3.61
CA LYS A 211 6.30 -12.65 -3.20
C LYS A 211 6.62 -13.48 -1.96
N SER A 212 7.77 -14.13 -1.92
CA SER A 212 8.23 -14.94 -0.77
C SER A 212 8.36 -14.08 0.50
N LEU A 213 8.97 -12.90 0.39
CA LEU A 213 9.09 -11.97 1.51
C LEU A 213 7.72 -11.45 1.96
N GLY A 214 6.82 -11.15 1.02
CA GLY A 214 5.44 -10.76 1.33
C GLY A 214 4.70 -11.85 2.10
N GLN A 215 4.83 -13.10 1.69
CA GLN A 215 4.23 -14.24 2.39
C GLN A 215 4.81 -14.43 3.80
N GLN A 216 6.11 -14.19 3.98
CA GLN A 216 6.74 -14.22 5.31
C GLN A 216 6.16 -13.13 6.24
N VAL A 217 5.94 -11.92 5.72
CA VAL A 217 5.29 -10.83 6.47
C VAL A 217 3.85 -11.22 6.86
N VAL A 218 3.08 -11.76 5.93
CA VAL A 218 1.70 -12.22 6.17
C VAL A 218 1.68 -13.29 7.26
N ASN A 219 2.47 -14.36 7.09
CA ASN A 219 2.52 -15.47 8.04
C ASN A 219 2.88 -15.02 9.46
N PHE A 220 3.85 -14.11 9.58
CA PHE A 220 4.23 -13.52 10.87
C PHE A 220 3.08 -12.71 11.49
N MET A 221 2.44 -11.85 10.71
CA MET A 221 1.40 -10.98 11.22
C MET A 221 0.10 -11.72 11.57
N ASP A 222 -0.22 -12.80 10.87
CA ASP A 222 -1.40 -13.62 11.18
C ASP A 222 -1.22 -14.43 12.48
N GLN A 223 0.02 -14.74 12.84
CA GLN A 223 0.36 -15.36 14.12
C GLN A 223 0.58 -14.35 15.26
N ASN A 224 0.63 -13.06 14.96
CA ASN A 224 0.90 -12.01 15.93
C ASN A 224 -0.38 -11.47 16.57
N HIS A 225 -0.84 -12.11 17.64
CA HIS A 225 -2.05 -11.72 18.38
C HIS A 225 -1.85 -10.59 19.39
N GLU A 226 -0.63 -10.07 19.52
CA GLU A 226 -0.32 -8.94 20.38
C GLU A 226 -0.82 -7.61 19.79
N VAL A 227 -0.65 -6.51 20.55
CA VAL A 227 -0.98 -5.15 20.13
C VAL A 227 -0.32 -4.80 18.78
N SER A 228 0.93 -5.26 18.57
CA SER A 228 1.67 -5.04 17.31
C SER A 228 1.04 -5.70 16.08
N GLY A 229 0.16 -6.67 16.25
CA GLY A 229 -0.62 -7.27 15.16
C GLY A 229 -1.77 -6.39 14.64
N ARG A 230 -2.05 -5.25 15.27
CA ARG A 230 -3.17 -4.37 14.92
C ARG A 230 -2.88 -2.87 15.08
N ASN A 231 -1.63 -2.46 15.31
CA ASN A 231 -1.19 -1.06 15.35
C ASN A 231 -0.37 -0.70 14.08
N ASN A 232 0.42 0.37 14.13
CA ASN A 232 1.26 0.82 13.01
C ASN A 232 2.09 -0.31 12.36
N HIS A 233 2.55 -1.32 13.10
CA HIS A 233 3.28 -2.45 12.52
C HIS A 233 2.40 -3.25 11.53
N ARG A 234 1.11 -3.43 11.83
CA ARG A 234 0.16 -4.06 10.91
C ARG A 234 -0.04 -3.20 9.66
N TYR A 235 -0.06 -1.88 9.79
CA TYR A 235 -0.27 -0.98 8.64
C TYR A 235 0.94 -0.99 7.71
N TRP A 236 2.16 -0.99 8.24
CA TRP A 236 3.39 -1.16 7.46
C TRP A 236 3.46 -2.53 6.76
N ALA A 237 3.08 -3.60 7.45
CA ALA A 237 2.95 -4.92 6.86
C ALA A 237 1.89 -4.93 5.75
N GLY A 238 0.79 -4.19 5.95
CA GLY A 238 -0.27 -3.99 4.96
C GLY A 238 0.25 -3.33 3.68
N LEU A 239 1.00 -2.24 3.82
CA LEU A 239 1.64 -1.58 2.68
C LEU A 239 2.59 -2.53 1.94
N ALA A 240 3.45 -3.25 2.69
CA ALA A 240 4.39 -4.19 2.12
C ALA A 240 3.70 -5.30 1.32
N ALA A 241 2.68 -5.93 1.90
CA ALA A 241 1.92 -6.99 1.25
C ALA A 241 1.13 -6.48 0.04
N THR A 242 0.50 -5.30 0.14
CA THR A 242 -0.21 -4.68 -0.99
C THR A 242 0.75 -4.39 -2.14
N ALA A 243 1.87 -3.71 -1.86
CA ALA A 243 2.85 -3.36 -2.89
C ALA A 243 3.49 -4.61 -3.53
N ALA A 244 3.90 -5.59 -2.72
CA ALA A 244 4.46 -6.85 -3.22
C ALA A 244 3.43 -7.65 -4.02
N GLY A 245 2.17 -7.71 -3.56
CA GLY A 245 1.08 -8.38 -4.27
C GLY A 245 0.82 -7.78 -5.64
N ILE A 246 0.81 -6.44 -5.73
CA ILE A 246 0.67 -5.72 -7.00
C ILE A 246 1.91 -5.95 -7.89
N ALA A 247 3.11 -5.89 -7.31
CA ALA A 247 4.37 -6.10 -8.03
C ALA A 247 4.49 -7.49 -8.65
N THR A 248 3.86 -8.49 -8.05
CA THR A 248 3.95 -9.91 -8.43
C THR A 248 2.65 -10.49 -9.00
N ASP A 249 1.66 -9.64 -9.25
CA ASP A 249 0.31 -10.01 -9.67
C ASP A 249 -0.37 -11.06 -8.74
N ASP A 250 0.02 -11.06 -7.45
CA ASP A 250 -0.58 -11.90 -6.42
C ASP A 250 -1.74 -11.18 -5.73
N ARG A 251 -2.96 -11.49 -6.19
CA ARG A 251 -4.18 -10.89 -5.66
C ARG A 251 -4.37 -11.16 -4.17
N ARG A 252 -4.10 -12.39 -3.69
CA ARG A 252 -4.31 -12.76 -2.28
C ARG A 252 -3.43 -11.94 -1.36
N LEU A 253 -2.16 -11.77 -1.76
CA LEU A 253 -1.21 -10.96 -1.01
C LEU A 253 -1.64 -9.49 -0.97
N ALA A 254 -2.06 -8.94 -2.12
CA ALA A 254 -2.55 -7.56 -2.19
C ALA A 254 -3.82 -7.35 -1.36
N ASP A 255 -4.79 -8.26 -1.43
CA ASP A 255 -6.04 -8.19 -0.66
C ASP A 255 -5.79 -8.27 0.85
N TRP A 256 -4.88 -9.15 1.31
CA TRP A 256 -4.50 -9.21 2.71
C TRP A 256 -3.91 -7.88 3.21
N GLY A 257 -3.09 -7.23 2.38
CA GLY A 257 -2.52 -5.93 2.71
C GLY A 257 -3.58 -4.83 2.83
N ILE A 258 -4.54 -4.80 1.91
CA ILE A 258 -5.70 -3.90 1.93
C ILE A 258 -6.52 -4.10 3.20
N GLU A 259 -6.85 -5.34 3.56
CA GLU A 259 -7.59 -5.64 4.80
C GLU A 259 -6.78 -5.23 6.05
N SER A 260 -5.46 -5.36 6.03
CA SER A 260 -4.61 -4.89 7.13
C SER A 260 -4.68 -3.37 7.31
N ALA A 261 -4.78 -2.59 6.23
CA ALA A 261 -5.01 -1.15 6.32
C ALA A 261 -6.42 -0.84 6.85
N ARG A 262 -7.46 -1.61 6.48
CA ARG A 262 -8.82 -1.47 7.03
C ARG A 262 -8.89 -1.66 8.54
N ILE A 263 -8.05 -2.53 9.11
CA ILE A 263 -7.90 -2.63 10.58
C ILE A 263 -7.51 -1.25 11.15
N GLY A 264 -6.59 -0.54 10.52
CA GLY A 264 -6.21 0.82 10.93
C GLY A 264 -7.36 1.81 10.78
N LEU A 265 -8.00 1.83 9.62
CA LEU A 265 -9.12 2.74 9.34
C LEU A 265 -10.28 2.58 10.34
N SER A 266 -10.57 1.34 10.73
CA SER A 266 -11.66 1.04 11.69
C SER A 266 -11.37 1.53 13.11
N GLN A 267 -10.10 1.78 13.44
CA GLN A 267 -9.67 2.26 14.75
C GLN A 267 -9.59 3.79 14.84
N ILE A 268 -9.68 4.50 13.72
CA ILE A 268 -9.58 5.96 13.72
C ILE A 268 -10.83 6.56 14.37
N THR A 269 -10.62 7.28 15.46
CA THR A 269 -11.70 7.93 16.22
C THR A 269 -12.31 9.11 15.47
N PRO A 270 -13.45 9.65 15.92
CA PRO A 270 -14.01 10.89 15.39
C PRO A 270 -13.04 12.09 15.45
N GLU A 271 -12.15 12.13 16.45
CA GLU A 271 -11.13 13.16 16.62
C GLU A 271 -9.92 12.98 15.69
N GLY A 272 -9.88 11.91 14.88
CA GLY A 272 -8.77 11.58 13.98
C GLY A 272 -7.58 10.95 14.68
N THR A 273 -7.80 10.22 15.77
CA THR A 273 -6.72 9.55 16.51
C THR A 273 -6.79 8.04 16.40
N LEU A 274 -5.67 7.39 16.69
CA LEU A 274 -5.51 5.95 16.80
C LEU A 274 -5.26 5.60 18.27
N PRO A 275 -6.19 4.93 18.98
CA PRO A 275 -6.06 4.66 20.42
C PRO A 275 -4.78 3.91 20.79
N LEU A 276 -4.34 2.96 19.95
CA LEU A 276 -3.10 2.22 20.18
C LEU A 276 -1.84 3.08 20.00
N GLU A 277 -1.91 4.18 19.26
CA GLU A 277 -0.83 5.14 19.13
C GLU A 277 -0.92 6.25 20.20
N ILE A 278 -2.12 6.59 20.69
CA ILE A 278 -2.29 7.43 21.88
C ILE A 278 -1.62 6.79 23.09
N SER A 279 -1.72 5.46 23.25
CA SER A 279 -1.08 4.74 24.38
C SER A 279 0.46 4.83 24.38
N ARG A 280 1.07 5.39 23.32
CA ARG A 280 2.52 5.68 23.25
C ARG A 280 2.94 6.90 24.10
N GLY A 281 2.00 7.57 24.79
CA GLY A 281 2.25 8.64 25.73
C GLY A 281 3.01 9.80 25.08
N LYS A 282 4.22 10.12 25.58
CA LYS A 282 5.06 11.21 25.05
C LYS A 282 5.44 11.08 23.57
N ARG A 283 5.23 9.93 22.92
CA ARG A 283 5.46 9.68 21.50
C ARG A 283 4.18 9.55 20.69
N ALA A 284 3.03 9.83 21.25
CA ALA A 284 1.75 9.66 20.56
C ALA A 284 1.72 10.41 19.22
N ARG A 285 2.16 11.68 19.18
CA ARG A 285 2.28 12.46 17.94
C ARG A 285 3.16 11.78 16.89
N ASP A 286 4.37 11.37 17.27
CA ASP A 286 5.32 10.70 16.39
C ASP A 286 4.71 9.43 15.78
N TYR A 287 4.02 8.63 16.60
CA TYR A 287 3.41 7.38 16.12
C TYR A 287 2.16 7.58 15.27
N HIS A 288 1.42 8.69 15.42
CA HIS A 288 0.34 9.04 14.49
C HIS A 288 0.89 9.45 13.12
N ILE A 289 1.96 10.25 13.08
CA ILE A 289 2.68 10.55 11.83
C ILE A 289 3.13 9.25 11.17
N TYR A 290 3.75 8.35 11.95
CA TYR A 290 4.28 7.07 11.47
C TYR A 290 3.20 6.08 11.00
N ALA A 291 2.02 6.13 11.58
CA ALA A 291 0.88 5.30 11.17
C ALA A 291 0.20 5.84 9.90
N ALA A 292 0.16 7.16 9.71
CA ALA A 292 -0.42 7.79 8.52
C ALA A 292 0.36 7.44 7.24
N GLU A 293 1.68 7.31 7.32
CA GLU A 293 2.56 6.99 6.19
C GLU A 293 2.08 5.75 5.40
N PRO A 294 2.01 4.55 6.00
CA PRO A 294 1.59 3.35 5.28
C PRO A 294 0.10 3.35 4.93
N LEU A 295 -0.77 3.97 5.74
CA LEU A 295 -2.20 4.01 5.48
C LEU A 295 -2.51 4.85 4.23
N VAL A 296 -1.89 6.02 4.08
CA VAL A 296 -2.07 6.88 2.90
C VAL A 296 -1.46 6.22 1.65
N ALA A 297 -0.27 5.64 1.76
CA ALA A 297 0.33 4.93 0.62
C ALA A 297 -0.50 3.72 0.18
N THR A 298 -1.04 2.94 1.13
CA THR A 298 -1.92 1.82 0.82
C THR A 298 -3.24 2.29 0.21
N ALA A 299 -3.77 3.45 0.63
CA ALA A 299 -4.98 4.03 0.04
C ALA A 299 -4.81 4.30 -1.46
N GLU A 300 -3.65 4.84 -1.88
CA GLU A 300 -3.39 5.07 -3.31
C GLU A 300 -3.20 3.77 -4.09
N LEU A 301 -2.54 2.77 -3.51
CA LEU A 301 -2.46 1.43 -4.11
C LEU A 301 -3.84 0.79 -4.26
N ALA A 302 -4.68 0.85 -3.23
CA ALA A 302 -6.03 0.30 -3.23
C ALA A 302 -6.95 0.99 -4.26
N ARG A 303 -6.75 2.29 -4.48
CA ARG A 303 -7.51 3.07 -5.46
C ARG A 303 -7.34 2.55 -6.89
N SER A 304 -6.17 2.09 -7.26
CA SER A 304 -5.94 1.45 -8.56
C SER A 304 -6.79 0.19 -8.78
N ARG A 305 -7.36 -0.34 -7.69
CA ARG A 305 -8.29 -1.49 -7.69
C ARG A 305 -9.75 -1.08 -7.47
N GLY A 306 -10.06 0.21 -7.58
CA GLY A 306 -11.41 0.75 -7.40
C GLY A 306 -11.84 0.90 -5.94
N ILE A 307 -10.93 0.81 -4.98
CA ILE A 307 -11.21 0.95 -3.54
C ILE A 307 -10.84 2.36 -3.09
N ASP A 308 -11.80 3.09 -2.51
CA ASP A 308 -11.59 4.44 -1.98
C ASP A 308 -11.57 4.44 -0.45
N PHE A 309 -10.39 4.28 0.13
CA PHE A 309 -10.21 4.35 1.58
C PHE A 309 -10.53 5.71 2.20
N TYR A 310 -10.48 6.78 1.40
CA TYR A 310 -10.82 8.11 1.90
C TYR A 310 -12.33 8.30 2.10
N ALA A 311 -13.16 7.47 1.46
CA ALA A 311 -14.60 7.44 1.68
C ALA A 311 -15.01 6.47 2.80
N GLU A 312 -14.19 5.45 3.12
CA GLU A 312 -14.51 4.44 4.13
C GLU A 312 -14.60 5.06 5.54
N ASN A 313 -15.46 4.48 6.39
CA ASN A 313 -15.66 4.88 7.79
C ASN A 313 -15.90 6.40 7.96
N ASN A 314 -16.75 6.98 7.08
CA ASN A 314 -17.08 8.40 7.09
C ASN A 314 -15.84 9.32 6.95
N GLY A 315 -14.90 8.95 6.12
CA GLY A 315 -13.69 9.73 5.90
C GLY A 315 -12.65 9.62 7.02
N ALA A 316 -12.56 8.46 7.66
CA ALA A 316 -11.65 8.25 8.79
C ALA A 316 -10.19 8.59 8.46
N LEU A 317 -9.68 8.15 7.30
CA LEU A 317 -8.30 8.44 6.89
C LEU A 317 -8.05 9.94 6.71
N LYS A 318 -9.05 10.69 6.22
CA LYS A 318 -8.96 12.15 6.09
C LYS A 318 -8.86 12.80 7.47
N ARG A 319 -9.68 12.37 8.44
CA ARG A 319 -9.61 12.88 9.82
C ARG A 319 -8.24 12.62 10.47
N LEU A 320 -7.67 11.42 10.24
CA LEU A 320 -6.31 11.12 10.72
C LEU A 320 -5.28 12.05 10.07
N ALA A 321 -5.31 12.22 8.75
CA ALA A 321 -4.40 13.10 8.03
C ALA A 321 -4.52 14.55 8.52
N ASP A 322 -5.73 15.08 8.66
CA ASP A 322 -5.98 16.44 9.15
C ASP A 322 -5.47 16.61 10.60
N ARG A 323 -5.66 15.61 11.47
CA ARG A 323 -5.13 15.61 12.84
C ARG A 323 -3.62 15.65 12.86
N VAL A 324 -2.96 14.84 12.02
CA VAL A 324 -1.51 14.82 11.90
C VAL A 324 -1.00 16.15 11.37
N VAL A 325 -1.57 16.69 10.29
CA VAL A 325 -1.18 17.99 9.72
C VAL A 325 -1.32 19.11 10.77
N ALA A 326 -2.42 19.10 11.55
CA ALA A 326 -2.62 20.05 12.62
C ALA A 326 -1.54 19.99 13.71
N SER A 327 -0.94 18.82 13.91
CA SER A 327 0.05 18.59 14.96
C SER A 327 1.50 18.86 14.53
N LEU A 328 1.75 19.16 13.24
CA LEU A 328 3.12 19.40 12.79
C LEU A 328 3.76 20.60 13.49
N ASP A 329 2.98 21.67 13.66
CA ASP A 329 3.43 22.91 14.31
C ASP A 329 2.97 22.98 15.77
N ASP A 330 1.86 22.32 16.15
CA ASP A 330 1.26 22.40 17.48
C ASP A 330 0.94 21.00 18.06
N PRO A 331 1.76 20.51 19.01
CA PRO A 331 1.54 19.22 19.67
C PRO A 331 0.45 19.21 20.74
N SER A 332 -0.13 20.35 21.08
CA SER A 332 -1.00 20.56 22.25
C SER A 332 -2.18 19.58 22.33
N PHE A 333 -2.77 19.20 21.20
CA PHE A 333 -3.81 18.20 21.18
C PHE A 333 -3.34 16.84 21.74
N PHE A 334 -2.17 16.37 21.31
CA PHE A 334 -1.62 15.10 21.79
C PHE A 334 -1.14 15.20 23.23
N GLU A 335 -0.65 16.36 23.67
CA GLU A 335 -0.30 16.61 25.06
C GLU A 335 -1.53 16.51 25.96
N LYS A 336 -2.64 17.14 25.56
CA LYS A 336 -3.92 17.05 26.27
C LYS A 336 -4.48 15.61 26.28
N ALA A 337 -4.45 14.93 25.12
CA ALA A 337 -4.99 13.59 24.99
C ALA A 337 -4.23 12.52 25.80
N THR A 338 -2.92 12.73 26.02
CA THR A 338 -2.05 11.79 26.74
C THR A 338 -1.75 12.21 28.17
N GLY A 339 -2.00 13.47 28.54
CA GLY A 339 -1.54 14.07 29.78
C GLY A 339 -0.01 14.23 29.85
N MET A 340 0.70 14.13 28.72
CA MET A 340 2.16 14.12 28.65
C MET A 340 2.66 15.09 27.59
N LYS A 341 3.72 15.85 27.90
CA LYS A 341 4.46 16.64 26.92
C LYS A 341 4.96 15.73 25.80
N GLN A 342 4.73 16.12 24.56
CA GLN A 342 5.19 15.32 23.42
C GLN A 342 6.70 15.49 23.22
N GLU A 343 7.36 14.37 22.89
CA GLU A 343 8.79 14.36 22.63
C GLU A 343 9.09 15.15 21.35
N ALA A 344 10.06 16.06 21.46
CA ALA A 344 10.54 16.81 20.29
C ALA A 344 11.29 15.86 19.32
N PHE A 345 11.22 16.16 18.04
CA PHE A 345 12.09 15.51 17.07
C PHE A 345 13.54 16.02 17.26
N SER A 346 14.51 15.22 16.78
CA SER A 346 15.92 15.58 16.86
C SER A 346 16.24 16.87 16.08
N GLY A 347 17.29 17.56 16.49
CA GLY A 347 17.71 18.82 15.86
C GLY A 347 16.93 20.02 16.41
N ASP A 348 16.32 20.80 15.54
CA ASP A 348 15.52 21.99 15.85
C ASP A 348 14.10 21.68 16.38
N GLY A 349 13.78 20.41 16.56
CA GLY A 349 12.46 19.95 17.00
C GLY A 349 11.43 19.80 15.89
N THR A 350 11.77 20.14 14.65
CA THR A 350 10.88 19.96 13.50
C THR A 350 10.74 18.49 13.11
N VAL A 351 9.58 18.12 12.55
CA VAL A 351 9.37 16.75 12.03
C VAL A 351 10.33 16.50 10.87
N PRO A 352 11.13 15.43 10.86
CA PRO A 352 12.06 15.15 9.75
C PRO A 352 11.35 15.04 8.39
N PRO A 353 11.96 15.52 7.29
CA PRO A 353 11.34 15.50 5.96
C PRO A 353 10.83 14.13 5.52
N ASN A 354 11.58 13.07 5.79
CA ASN A 354 11.18 11.70 5.45
C ASN A 354 9.92 11.22 6.17
N ARG A 355 9.58 11.83 7.32
CA ARG A 355 8.40 11.48 8.12
C ARG A 355 7.12 12.16 7.64
N ILE A 356 7.24 13.19 6.81
CA ILE A 356 6.13 13.91 6.21
C ILE A 356 6.06 13.74 4.69
N ALA A 357 6.92 12.90 4.12
CA ALA A 357 6.95 12.68 2.67
C ALA A 357 5.60 12.16 2.11
N TRP A 358 4.84 11.40 2.90
CA TRP A 358 3.49 10.95 2.53
C TRP A 358 2.50 12.10 2.28
N LEU A 359 2.79 13.31 2.76
CA LEU A 359 1.96 14.48 2.50
C LEU A 359 1.95 14.88 1.01
N GLU A 360 2.99 14.55 0.24
CA GLU A 360 2.97 14.74 -1.22
C GLU A 360 1.89 13.87 -1.87
N ILE A 361 1.76 12.61 -1.42
CA ILE A 361 0.69 11.71 -1.86
C ILE A 361 -0.67 12.31 -1.51
N TYR A 362 -0.85 12.73 -0.26
CA TYR A 362 -2.12 13.26 0.23
C TYR A 362 -2.47 14.60 -0.42
N GLN A 363 -1.49 15.51 -0.58
CA GLN A 363 -1.64 16.82 -1.23
C GLN A 363 -2.04 16.69 -2.70
N SER A 364 -1.49 15.71 -3.43
CA SER A 364 -1.88 15.45 -4.82
C SER A 364 -3.35 15.06 -4.96
N ARG A 365 -3.94 14.55 -3.88
CA ARG A 365 -5.32 14.07 -3.82
C ARG A 365 -6.28 15.11 -3.27
N PHE A 366 -5.85 15.81 -2.23
CA PHE A 366 -6.62 16.79 -1.48
C PHE A 366 -5.80 18.07 -1.32
N PRO A 367 -5.67 18.87 -2.40
CA PRO A 367 -4.90 20.10 -2.37
C PRO A 367 -5.36 21.01 -1.22
N SER A 368 -4.41 21.42 -0.37
CA SER A 368 -4.65 22.24 0.80
C SER A 368 -3.55 23.28 0.97
N PRO A 369 -3.87 24.58 1.05
CA PRO A 369 -2.89 25.63 1.33
C PRO A 369 -2.10 25.38 2.62
N ARG A 370 -2.73 24.77 3.61
CA ARG A 370 -2.07 24.44 4.89
C ARG A 370 -1.00 23.36 4.71
N ILE A 371 -1.31 22.30 3.94
CA ILE A 371 -0.33 21.25 3.65
C ILE A 371 0.79 21.82 2.81
N GLU A 372 0.48 22.61 1.78
CA GLU A 372 1.49 23.24 0.94
C GLU A 372 2.45 24.12 1.77
N ALA A 373 1.91 24.95 2.67
CA ALA A 373 2.74 25.76 3.56
C ALA A 373 3.67 24.91 4.46
N ALA A 374 3.21 23.72 4.88
CA ALA A 374 4.02 22.82 5.73
C ALA A 374 5.14 22.11 4.96
N ILE A 375 5.01 21.91 3.64
CA ILE A 375 5.94 21.06 2.88
C ILE A 375 6.76 21.80 1.82
N ALA A 376 6.31 22.94 1.31
CA ALA A 376 6.92 23.62 0.15
C ALA A 376 8.41 23.91 0.33
N SER A 377 8.80 24.48 1.48
CA SER A 377 10.20 24.83 1.78
C SER A 377 11.09 23.63 2.11
N ARG A 378 10.49 22.44 2.24
CA ARG A 378 11.14 21.20 2.71
C ARG A 378 11.34 20.18 1.58
N ARG A 379 10.86 20.49 0.38
CA ARG A 379 11.03 19.68 -0.82
C ARG A 379 12.52 19.66 -1.26
N PRO A 380 13.01 18.55 -1.86
CA PRO A 380 12.25 17.32 -2.13
C PRO A 380 12.00 16.48 -0.87
N LEU A 381 10.80 15.90 -0.76
CA LEU A 381 10.39 15.02 0.32
C LEU A 381 10.53 13.56 -0.14
N ALA A 382 11.37 12.80 0.56
CA ALA A 382 11.67 11.43 0.18
C ALA A 382 11.58 10.47 1.37
N SER A 383 11.07 9.26 1.12
CA SER A 383 11.04 8.14 2.07
C SER A 383 11.34 6.83 1.34
N SER A 384 12.42 6.15 1.71
CA SER A 384 12.75 4.86 1.11
C SER A 384 11.69 3.78 1.37
N GLY A 385 10.96 3.86 2.48
CA GLY A 385 9.83 2.98 2.77
C GLY A 385 8.59 3.23 1.90
N LEU A 386 8.50 4.40 1.27
CA LEU A 386 7.41 4.81 0.40
C LEU A 386 7.80 4.93 -1.09
N GLY A 387 8.93 4.34 -1.50
CA GLY A 387 9.35 4.30 -2.90
C GLY A 387 10.27 5.44 -3.34
N GLY A 388 10.76 6.28 -2.43
CA GLY A 388 11.80 7.29 -2.70
C GLY A 388 11.31 8.73 -2.65
N ASP A 389 11.57 9.49 -3.71
CA ASP A 389 11.26 10.92 -3.84
C ASP A 389 9.78 11.13 -4.16
N LEU A 390 8.97 11.39 -3.12
CA LEU A 390 7.52 11.57 -3.26
C LEU A 390 7.17 12.90 -3.93
N THR A 391 8.05 13.91 -3.82
CA THR A 391 7.89 15.17 -4.57
C THR A 391 7.99 14.89 -6.08
N LEU A 392 9.00 14.14 -6.51
CA LEU A 392 9.12 13.71 -7.92
C LEU A 392 7.89 12.93 -8.38
N LEU A 393 7.42 12.01 -7.52
CA LEU A 393 6.36 11.06 -7.88
C LEU A 393 4.97 11.70 -7.89
N PHE A 394 4.69 12.69 -7.05
CA PHE A 394 3.34 13.21 -6.82
C PHE A 394 3.17 14.72 -6.98
N HIS A 395 4.24 15.52 -6.91
CA HIS A 395 4.14 16.96 -7.09
C HIS A 395 4.23 17.35 -8.57
N GLY A 396 3.41 18.28 -9.01
CA GLY A 396 3.46 18.80 -10.40
C GLY A 396 2.60 18.06 -11.41
N SER A 397 1.61 17.33 -10.97
CA SER A 397 0.64 16.58 -11.79
C SER A 397 -0.72 17.25 -11.91
N GLN A 398 -0.79 18.51 -11.61
CA GLN A 398 -2.00 19.33 -11.83
C GLN A 398 -1.92 20.08 -13.15
#